data_3297b8b73371e8268ff1b7856d4218ba
#
_entry.id   3297b8b73371e8268ff1b7856d4218ba
#
_cell.length_a   1.000
_cell.length_b   1.000
_cell.length_c   1.000
_cell.angle_alpha   90.00
_cell.angle_beta   90.00
_cell.angle_gamma   90.00
#
_symmetry.space_group_name_H-M   'P 1'
#
loop_
_entity.id
_entity.type
_entity.pdbx_description
1 polymer ?
#
loop_
_entity_poly.entity_id
_entity_poly.type
_entity_poly.pdbx_seq_one_letter_code
_entity_poly.pdbx_strand_id
1 'polypeptide(L)'
;MLITRKRRIDAGIDMTPLIDVVFQLLIFLMVSSQFIKPDLRVKLPTGPLETAKANPDLDVLKLLILEDNTILLEGEQVAQEQLSSKLRDVIRHTKITSLVIRSDKKADVGTFLPVMEIARQSGIVNLAYDKSNETPQ
;
A
#
# COMPACT_ATOMS: atom_id res chain seq x y z
N MET A 1 -37.29 -40.58 59.05
CA MET A 1 -35.91 -40.10 58.88
C MET A 1 -35.74 -39.72 57.42
N LEU A 2 -35.85 -38.41 57.13
CA LEU A 2 -35.77 -37.89 55.75
C LEU A 2 -34.31 -37.60 55.45
N ILE A 3 -33.68 -38.39 54.59
CA ILE A 3 -32.33 -38.17 54.12
C ILE A 3 -32.43 -37.22 52.95
N THR A 4 -32.20 -35.96 53.23
CA THR A 4 -32.11 -34.93 52.19
C THR A 4 -30.75 -35.06 51.44
N ARG A 5 -30.77 -35.72 50.31
CA ARG A 5 -29.60 -35.89 49.46
C ARG A 5 -29.26 -34.53 48.85
N LYS A 6 -28.26 -33.87 49.38
CA LYS A 6 -27.74 -32.59 48.85
C LYS A 6 -27.15 -32.85 47.46
N ARG A 7 -27.86 -32.36 46.41
CA ARG A 7 -27.38 -32.40 45.04
C ARG A 7 -26.14 -31.55 44.96
N ARG A 8 -24.97 -32.15 44.73
CA ARG A 8 -23.79 -31.41 44.38
C ARG A 8 -24.03 -30.82 42.99
N ILE A 9 -24.22 -29.51 42.93
CA ILE A 9 -24.18 -28.76 41.69
C ILE A 9 -22.71 -28.68 41.35
N ASP A 10 -22.27 -29.51 40.43
CA ASP A 10 -20.95 -29.41 39.86
C ASP A 10 -21.01 -28.18 38.93
N ALA A 11 -20.64 -27.03 39.49
CA ALA A 11 -20.53 -25.79 38.75
C ALA A 11 -19.23 -25.83 37.93
N GLY A 12 -19.14 -26.76 36.99
CA GLY A 12 -18.16 -26.72 35.96
C GLY A 12 -18.36 -25.42 35.17
N ILE A 13 -17.41 -24.51 35.27
CA ILE A 13 -17.43 -23.30 34.46
C ILE A 13 -17.31 -23.75 33.01
N ASP A 14 -18.38 -23.55 32.24
CA ASP A 14 -18.35 -23.83 30.81
C ASP A 14 -17.47 -22.78 30.14
N MET A 15 -16.30 -23.17 29.64
CA MET A 15 -15.32 -22.31 29.00
C MET A 15 -15.64 -22.05 27.52
N THR A 16 -16.66 -22.70 26.99
CA THR A 16 -17.03 -22.61 25.57
C THR A 16 -17.33 -21.19 25.15
N PRO A 17 -18.13 -20.38 25.89
CA PRO A 17 -18.38 -18.99 25.49
C PRO A 17 -17.13 -18.11 25.53
N LEU A 18 -16.23 -18.38 26.44
CA LEU A 18 -14.98 -17.61 26.55
C LEU A 18 -14.06 -17.88 25.37
N ILE A 19 -13.94 -19.14 24.96
CA ILE A 19 -13.15 -19.55 23.80
C ILE A 19 -13.72 -18.91 22.52
N ASP A 20 -15.03 -18.88 22.36
CA ASP A 20 -15.70 -18.28 21.22
C ASP A 20 -15.39 -16.79 21.10
N VAL A 21 -15.51 -16.03 22.20
CA VAL A 21 -15.17 -14.59 22.20
C VAL A 21 -13.71 -14.34 21.84
N VAL A 22 -12.80 -15.13 22.41
CA VAL A 22 -11.36 -15.01 22.12
C VAL A 22 -11.09 -15.32 20.64
N PHE A 23 -11.69 -16.37 20.11
CA PHE A 23 -11.54 -16.75 18.71
C PHE A 23 -12.10 -15.67 17.78
N GLN A 24 -13.25 -15.10 18.10
CA GLN A 24 -13.84 -13.99 17.34
C GLN A 24 -12.96 -12.74 17.35
N LEU A 25 -12.34 -12.40 18.49
CA LEU A 25 -11.38 -11.31 18.59
C LEU A 25 -10.13 -11.56 17.74
N LEU A 26 -9.63 -12.80 17.72
CA LEU A 26 -8.47 -13.16 16.90
C LEU A 26 -8.77 -13.02 15.40
N ILE A 27 -9.94 -13.49 14.96
CA ILE A 27 -10.37 -13.32 13.56
C ILE A 27 -10.50 -11.83 13.23
N PHE A 28 -11.09 -11.04 14.12
CA PHE A 28 -11.24 -9.60 13.92
C PHE A 28 -9.88 -8.90 13.80
N LEU A 29 -8.93 -9.23 14.67
CA LEU A 29 -7.57 -8.69 14.60
C LEU A 29 -6.85 -9.12 13.33
N MET A 30 -7.03 -10.37 12.89
CA MET A 30 -6.44 -10.85 11.64
C MET A 30 -6.98 -10.07 10.44
N VAL A 31 -8.29 -9.89 10.35
CA VAL A 31 -8.91 -9.13 9.26
C VAL A 31 -8.50 -7.67 9.32
N SER A 32 -8.52 -7.05 10.51
CA SER A 32 -8.10 -5.66 10.69
C SER A 32 -6.63 -5.43 10.32
N SER A 33 -5.78 -6.41 10.57
CA SER A 33 -4.34 -6.35 10.21
C SER A 33 -4.12 -6.27 8.69
N GLN A 34 -5.04 -6.80 7.88
CA GLN A 34 -4.93 -6.76 6.43
C GLN A 34 -5.24 -5.38 5.84
N PHE A 35 -5.92 -4.52 6.59
CA PHE A 35 -6.22 -3.15 6.17
C PHE A 35 -5.12 -2.14 6.52
N ILE A 36 -4.10 -2.55 7.25
CA ILE A 36 -2.92 -1.72 7.46
C ILE A 36 -2.16 -1.70 6.14
N LYS A 37 -2.43 -0.67 5.35
CA LYS A 37 -1.56 -0.36 4.20
C LYS A 37 -0.17 -0.16 4.78
N PRO A 38 0.85 -0.91 4.33
CA PRO A 38 2.19 -0.64 4.79
C PRO A 38 2.51 0.81 4.41
N ASP A 39 2.66 1.67 5.40
CA ASP A 39 3.23 2.98 5.21
C ASP A 39 4.62 2.75 4.61
N LEU A 40 4.72 2.99 3.34
CA LEU A 40 5.97 2.93 2.60
C LEU A 40 6.89 4.04 3.12
N ARG A 41 7.53 3.76 4.23
CA ARG A 41 8.70 4.53 4.64
C ARG A 41 9.83 4.16 3.69
N VAL A 42 9.81 4.78 2.53
CA VAL A 42 10.96 4.74 1.63
C VAL A 42 12.10 5.46 2.34
N LYS A 43 13.03 4.70 2.92
CA LYS A 43 14.34 5.22 3.25
C LYS A 43 15.04 5.50 1.92
N LEU A 44 14.95 6.73 1.47
CA LEU A 44 15.78 7.22 0.38
C LEU A 44 17.26 7.11 0.82
N PRO A 45 18.14 6.55 -0.04
CA PRO A 45 19.58 6.68 0.21
C PRO A 45 19.91 8.16 0.24
N THR A 46 20.66 8.54 1.25
CA THR A 46 21.13 9.87 1.58
C THR A 46 21.89 10.52 0.43
N GLY A 47 21.18 11.21 -0.44
CA GLY A 47 21.67 12.36 -1.19
C GLY A 47 20.99 13.61 -0.65
N PRO A 48 21.51 14.82 -0.84
CA PRO A 48 20.93 16.03 -0.29
C PRO A 48 19.65 16.42 -1.06
N LEU A 49 18.61 15.64 -0.88
CA LEU A 49 17.23 15.93 -1.24
C LEU A 49 16.48 16.03 0.06
N GLU A 50 16.13 17.26 0.41
CA GLU A 50 15.35 17.58 1.60
C GLU A 50 14.17 16.63 1.72
N THR A 51 14.10 16.01 2.86
CA THR A 51 13.03 15.15 3.33
C THR A 51 11.69 15.89 3.24
N ALA A 52 11.02 15.81 2.12
CA ALA A 52 9.60 16.10 2.07
C ALA A 52 8.94 15.03 2.95
N LYS A 53 8.62 15.39 4.19
CA LYS A 53 7.74 14.61 5.05
C LYS A 53 6.50 14.32 4.23
N ALA A 54 6.27 13.04 3.92
CA ALA A 54 5.04 12.60 3.31
C ALA A 54 3.89 13.02 4.23
N ASN A 55 3.27 14.14 3.93
CA ASN A 55 2.01 14.52 4.54
C ASN A 55 0.97 13.54 4.03
N PRO A 56 0.24 12.84 4.88
CA PRO A 56 -0.76 11.86 4.45
C PRO A 56 -1.93 12.47 3.65
N ASP A 57 -2.04 13.79 3.62
CA ASP A 57 -3.08 14.54 2.91
C ASP A 57 -2.63 15.08 1.55
N LEU A 58 -1.42 14.78 1.10
CA LEU A 58 -0.98 15.19 -0.23
C LEU A 58 -1.46 14.18 -1.26
N ASP A 59 -2.30 14.64 -2.16
CA ASP A 59 -2.64 13.89 -3.36
C ASP A 59 -1.34 13.55 -4.12
N VAL A 60 -1.12 12.28 -4.35
CA VAL A 60 0.09 11.76 -4.99
C VAL A 60 -0.31 10.95 -6.21
N LEU A 61 0.26 11.25 -7.35
CA LEU A 61 0.09 10.45 -8.55
C LEU A 61 0.80 9.09 -8.39
N LYS A 62 0.15 8.04 -8.86
CA LYS A 62 0.70 6.68 -8.82
C LYS A 62 1.02 6.18 -10.21
N LEU A 63 2.25 5.78 -10.41
CA LEU A 63 2.72 5.16 -11.64
C LEU A 63 3.23 3.75 -11.31
N LEU A 64 2.71 2.76 -12.01
CA LEU A 64 3.08 1.38 -11.84
C LEU A 64 3.74 0.84 -13.11
N ILE A 65 4.87 0.17 -12.96
CA ILE A 65 5.55 -0.55 -14.05
C ILE A 65 5.44 -2.04 -13.76
N LEU A 66 4.74 -2.75 -14.63
CA LEU A 66 4.52 -4.19 -14.51
C LEU A 66 5.72 -4.99 -15.01
N GLU A 67 5.72 -6.31 -14.76
CA GLU A 67 6.75 -7.24 -15.19
C GLU A 67 6.96 -7.26 -16.71
N ASP A 68 5.90 -7.02 -17.48
CA ASP A 68 5.92 -6.95 -18.95
C ASP A 68 6.30 -5.57 -19.51
N ASN A 69 6.82 -4.68 -18.65
CA ASN A 69 7.14 -3.28 -18.96
C ASN A 69 5.95 -2.40 -19.33
N THR A 70 4.74 -2.85 -19.05
CA THR A 70 3.54 -2.02 -19.19
C THR A 70 3.51 -0.92 -18.12
N ILE A 71 3.27 0.31 -18.55
CA ILE A 71 3.20 1.48 -17.67
C ILE A 71 1.73 1.80 -17.40
N LEU A 72 1.36 1.85 -16.13
CA LEU A 72 0.04 2.28 -15.69
C LEU A 72 0.16 3.59 -14.91
N LEU A 73 -0.55 4.63 -15.35
CA LEU A 73 -0.70 5.90 -14.65
C LEU A 73 -2.10 6.00 -14.08
N GLU A 74 -2.24 6.05 -12.76
CA GLU A 74 -3.54 6.04 -12.05
C GLU A 74 -4.45 4.85 -12.46
N GLY A 75 -3.86 3.73 -12.87
CA GLY A 75 -4.59 2.54 -13.35
C GLY A 75 -4.91 2.51 -14.85
N GLU A 76 -4.60 3.58 -15.58
CA GLU A 76 -4.74 3.65 -17.03
C GLU A 76 -3.43 3.27 -17.73
N GLN A 77 -3.49 2.35 -18.68
CA GLN A 77 -2.32 1.97 -19.47
C GLN A 77 -1.88 3.12 -20.39
N VAL A 78 -0.62 3.47 -20.29
CA VAL A 78 -0.03 4.59 -21.05
C VAL A 78 1.22 4.11 -21.76
N ALA A 79 1.33 4.42 -23.06
CA ALA A 79 2.57 4.21 -23.79
C ALA A 79 3.67 5.16 -23.30
N GLN A 80 4.92 4.71 -23.33
CA GLN A 80 6.05 5.51 -22.87
C GLN A 80 6.15 6.85 -23.59
N GLU A 81 5.86 6.89 -24.91
CA GLU A 81 5.88 8.09 -25.73
C GLU A 81 4.80 9.10 -25.33
N GLN A 82 3.68 8.62 -24.82
CA GLN A 82 2.54 9.44 -24.40
C GLN A 82 2.60 9.85 -22.93
N LEU A 83 3.48 9.24 -22.16
CA LEU A 83 3.59 9.45 -20.72
C LEU A 83 3.86 10.91 -20.38
N SER A 84 4.74 11.58 -21.13
CA SER A 84 5.09 12.98 -20.91
C SER A 84 3.88 13.92 -21.09
N SER A 85 3.11 13.73 -22.15
CA SER A 85 1.91 14.54 -22.40
C SER A 85 0.82 14.27 -21.37
N LYS A 86 0.58 13.01 -21.04
CA LYS A 86 -0.39 12.61 -20.00
C LYS A 86 -0.03 13.18 -18.62
N LEU A 87 1.22 13.08 -18.22
CA LEU A 87 1.68 13.66 -16.95
C LEU A 87 1.49 15.18 -16.89
N ARG A 88 1.85 15.90 -17.96
CA ARG A 88 1.65 17.34 -18.02
C ARG A 88 0.18 17.74 -17.94
N ASP A 89 -0.69 17.00 -18.60
CA ASP A 89 -2.14 17.25 -18.55
C ASP A 89 -2.70 17.01 -17.15
N VAL A 90 -2.31 15.92 -16.51
CA VAL A 90 -2.74 15.61 -15.12
C VAL A 90 -2.23 16.69 -14.17
N ILE A 91 -0.97 17.10 -14.26
CA ILE A 91 -0.39 18.15 -13.42
C ILE A 91 -1.12 19.49 -13.60
N ARG A 92 -1.49 19.84 -14.84
CA ARG A 92 -2.25 21.07 -15.12
C ARG A 92 -3.64 21.07 -14.48
N HIS A 93 -4.32 19.93 -14.49
CA HIS A 93 -5.68 19.81 -13.96
C HIS A 93 -5.72 19.65 -12.44
N THR A 94 -4.80 18.87 -11.88
CA THR A 94 -4.79 18.52 -10.46
C THR A 94 -3.85 19.36 -9.62
N LYS A 95 -2.86 20.02 -10.24
CA LYS A 95 -1.74 20.71 -9.58
C LYS A 95 -0.90 19.82 -8.67
N ILE A 96 -1.01 18.50 -8.83
CA ILE A 96 -0.24 17.52 -8.08
C ILE A 96 1.15 17.44 -8.70
N THR A 97 2.18 17.69 -7.91
CA THR A 97 3.59 17.64 -8.33
C THR A 97 4.37 16.50 -7.69
N SER A 98 3.67 15.62 -6.98
CA SER A 98 4.25 14.46 -6.31
C SER A 98 3.86 13.17 -7.04
N LEU A 99 4.85 12.34 -7.37
CA LEU A 99 4.66 11.08 -8.08
C LEU A 99 5.35 9.95 -7.32
N VAL A 100 4.64 8.85 -7.13
CA VAL A 100 5.20 7.58 -6.64
C VAL A 100 5.28 6.60 -7.79
N ILE A 101 6.49 6.16 -8.11
CA ILE A 101 6.73 5.11 -9.11
C ILE A 101 6.89 3.79 -8.37
N ARG A 102 6.02 2.84 -8.68
CA ARG A 102 6.13 1.44 -8.27
C ARG A 102 6.60 0.60 -9.44
N SER A 103 7.59 -0.22 -9.22
CA SER A 103 8.11 -1.13 -10.23
C SER A 103 8.11 -2.56 -9.69
N ASP A 104 7.67 -3.51 -10.50
CA ASP A 104 7.87 -4.92 -10.22
C ASP A 104 9.37 -5.24 -10.18
N LYS A 105 9.76 -6.25 -9.39
CA LYS A 105 11.16 -6.68 -9.28
C LYS A 105 11.76 -7.15 -10.60
N LYS A 106 10.92 -7.67 -11.47
CA LYS A 106 11.30 -8.21 -12.78
C LYS A 106 11.18 -7.18 -13.90
N ALA A 107 10.63 -5.99 -13.61
CA ALA A 107 10.59 -4.92 -14.58
C ALA A 107 12.01 -4.50 -14.97
N ASP A 108 12.22 -4.26 -16.27
CA ASP A 108 13.53 -3.91 -16.80
C ASP A 108 13.95 -2.51 -16.33
N VAL A 109 15.19 -2.41 -15.85
CA VAL A 109 15.84 -1.13 -15.52
C VAL A 109 15.85 -0.20 -16.73
N GLY A 110 15.91 -0.77 -17.93
CA GLY A 110 15.83 -0.03 -19.19
C GLY A 110 14.49 0.70 -19.40
N THR A 111 13.40 0.24 -18.80
CA THR A 111 12.09 0.93 -18.82
C THR A 111 11.97 1.93 -17.68
N PHE A 112 12.51 1.59 -16.52
CA PHE A 112 12.42 2.43 -15.33
C PHE A 112 13.14 3.77 -15.46
N LEU A 113 14.38 3.77 -15.96
CA LEU A 113 15.18 4.99 -16.10
C LEU A 113 14.56 6.03 -17.03
N PRO A 114 14.09 5.69 -18.25
CA PRO A 114 13.40 6.63 -19.10
C PRO A 114 12.11 7.19 -18.49
N VAL A 115 11.35 6.36 -17.79
CA VAL A 115 10.11 6.80 -17.10
C VAL A 115 10.43 7.84 -16.03
N MET A 116 11.47 7.62 -15.25
CA MET A 116 11.90 8.57 -14.22
C MET A 116 12.35 9.91 -14.83
N GLU A 117 13.08 9.86 -15.93
CA GLU A 117 13.52 11.06 -16.65
C GLU A 117 12.33 11.84 -17.22
N ILE A 118 11.38 11.15 -17.85
CA ILE A 118 10.14 11.74 -18.36
C ILE A 118 9.35 12.40 -17.23
N ALA A 119 9.24 11.76 -16.08
CA ALA A 119 8.54 12.32 -14.93
C ALA A 119 9.17 13.62 -14.45
N ARG A 120 10.49 13.67 -14.35
CA ARG A 120 11.21 14.91 -13.99
C ARG A 120 11.01 16.04 -15.00
N GLN A 121 11.11 15.72 -16.28
CA GLN A 121 10.92 16.71 -17.37
C GLN A 121 9.48 17.21 -17.46
N SER A 122 8.50 16.44 -16.97
CA SER A 122 7.09 16.81 -17.01
C SER A 122 6.66 17.78 -15.91
N GLY A 123 7.53 18.11 -14.96
CA GLY A 123 7.27 19.06 -13.89
C GLY A 123 6.97 18.43 -12.53
N ILE A 124 7.29 17.14 -12.35
CA ILE A 124 7.23 16.48 -11.05
C ILE A 124 8.36 17.03 -10.17
N VAL A 125 7.99 17.54 -9.00
CA VAL A 125 8.93 18.09 -8.01
C VAL A 125 9.37 17.02 -7.02
N ASN A 126 8.41 16.23 -6.54
CA ASN A 126 8.65 15.18 -5.58
C ASN A 126 8.48 13.81 -6.24
N LEU A 127 9.57 13.10 -6.41
CA LEU A 127 9.58 11.76 -6.99
C LEU A 127 9.97 10.75 -5.90
N ALA A 128 9.07 9.84 -5.59
CA ALA A 128 9.32 8.71 -4.71
C ALA A 128 9.34 7.42 -5.53
N TYR A 129 10.20 6.50 -5.14
CA TYR A 129 10.31 5.18 -5.76
C TYR A 129 10.05 4.09 -4.74
N ASP A 130 9.23 3.15 -5.12
CA ASP A 130 8.93 1.95 -4.34
C ASP A 130 9.13 0.69 -5.19
N LYS A 131 10.05 -0.14 -4.74
CA LYS A 131 10.27 -1.45 -5.32
C LYS A 131 9.41 -2.47 -4.58
N SER A 132 8.17 -2.60 -4.99
CA SER A 132 7.23 -3.53 -4.37
C SER A 132 7.64 -4.98 -4.60
N ASN A 133 7.57 -5.75 -3.54
CA ASN A 133 7.71 -7.20 -3.59
C ASN A 133 6.38 -7.90 -3.84
N GLU A 134 5.29 -7.14 -3.94
CA GLU A 134 3.95 -7.70 -4.04
C GLU A 134 3.36 -7.44 -5.42
N THR A 135 3.16 -8.52 -6.15
CA THR A 135 2.26 -8.56 -7.29
C THR A 135 0.84 -8.29 -6.76
N PRO A 136 0.13 -7.26 -7.21
CA PRO A 136 -1.30 -7.16 -6.90
C PRO A 136 -2.01 -8.34 -7.54
N GLN A 137 -2.58 -9.19 -6.71
CA GLN A 137 -3.53 -10.21 -7.17
C GLN A 137 -4.83 -9.55 -7.59
#